data_2c64531e42a1d134b9a1b0dc21be6f39
#
_entry.id   2c64531e42a1d134b9a1b0dc21be6f39
#
_cell.length_a   1.000
_cell.length_b   1.000
_cell.length_c   1.000
_cell.angle_alpha   90.00
_cell.angle_beta   90.00
_cell.angle_gamma   90.00
#
_symmetry.space_group_name_H-M   'P 1'
#
loop_
_entity.id
_entity.type
_entity.pdbx_description
1 polymer ?
#
loop_
_entity_poly.entity_id
_entity_poly.type
_entity_poly.pdbx_seq_one_letter_code
_entity_poly.pdbx_strand_id
1 'polypeptide(L)'
;MNRLKIRTVVFGEGRPKICVPIVGTQENEILSAAAALKKTPAQVAEWRADWFSDILDKQKKPDLNAVTGILKQLRIILGEMPLLFTFRTAAEGGEKSISFQDYKTLALTAAKDGLSDLIDVELFTAGESARELTEQLHKLGAKVIISSHDFQKTPDAQVLVNRLCTMREIGADLPKIAVMPQSRRDVLTLLDATESASRRLDCPIITMSMSGSGVISRICGEVFGSAMTFGAFGKASAPGQIDADELSAALELLHKNM
;
A
#
# COMPACT_ATOMS: atom_id res chain seq x y z
N MET A 1 0.55 8.05 -19.09
CA MET A 1 0.07 7.44 -17.85
C MET A 1 -1.13 8.23 -17.33
N ASN A 2 -2.17 7.56 -16.91
CA ASN A 2 -3.30 8.22 -16.26
C ASN A 2 -2.90 8.62 -14.84
N ARG A 3 -3.27 9.85 -14.46
CA ARG A 3 -2.88 10.46 -13.20
C ARG A 3 -4.00 10.28 -12.18
N LEU A 4 -3.63 9.97 -10.94
CA LEU A 4 -4.54 9.96 -9.81
C LEU A 4 -4.08 11.00 -8.79
N LYS A 5 -4.92 12.00 -8.52
CA LYS A 5 -4.63 13.02 -7.51
C LYS A 5 -5.34 12.65 -6.20
N ILE A 6 -4.58 12.60 -5.12
CA ILE A 6 -5.10 12.42 -3.75
C ILE A 6 -4.50 13.52 -2.90
N ARG A 7 -5.33 14.42 -2.39
CA ARG A 7 -4.91 15.65 -1.71
C ARG A 7 -3.89 16.43 -2.55
N THR A 8 -2.68 16.61 -2.06
CA THR A 8 -1.58 17.32 -2.73
C THR A 8 -0.71 16.42 -3.60
N VAL A 9 -0.89 15.10 -3.55
CA VAL A 9 -0.04 14.11 -4.22
C VAL A 9 -0.66 13.63 -5.52
N VAL A 10 0.15 13.59 -6.60
CA VAL A 10 -0.25 13.06 -7.92
C VAL A 10 0.53 11.79 -8.20
N PHE A 11 -0.17 10.65 -8.27
CA PHE A 11 0.38 9.35 -8.66
C PHE A 11 0.39 9.21 -10.18
N GLY A 12 1.37 8.48 -10.73
CA GLY A 12 1.52 8.28 -12.17
C GLY A 12 2.19 9.45 -12.90
N GLU A 13 2.80 10.38 -12.17
CA GLU A 13 3.57 11.50 -12.72
C GLU A 13 4.90 11.65 -11.98
N GLY A 14 6.01 11.72 -12.76
CA GLY A 14 7.37 11.84 -12.23
C GLY A 14 7.77 10.61 -11.38
N ARG A 15 8.62 10.84 -10.40
CA ARG A 15 9.12 9.79 -9.51
C ARG A 15 8.01 9.05 -8.79
N PRO A 16 8.17 7.73 -8.53
CA PRO A 16 7.28 6.98 -7.64
C PRO A 16 7.13 7.69 -6.29
N LYS A 17 5.90 7.76 -5.78
CA LYS A 17 5.65 8.39 -4.48
C LYS A 17 6.16 7.49 -3.36
N ILE A 18 6.87 8.06 -2.41
CA ILE A 18 7.40 7.30 -1.26
C ILE A 18 6.29 7.18 -0.22
N CYS A 19 5.84 5.94 0.00
CA CYS A 19 4.94 5.57 1.08
C CYS A 19 5.76 5.01 2.24
N VAL A 20 5.51 5.51 3.46
CA VAL A 20 6.19 4.99 4.66
C VAL A 20 5.17 4.43 5.62
N PRO A 21 5.32 3.13 6.00
CA PRO A 21 4.45 2.47 6.95
C PRO A 21 4.65 2.97 8.38
N ILE A 22 3.56 3.28 9.05
CA ILE A 22 3.48 3.50 10.48
C ILE A 22 3.15 2.15 11.11
N VAL A 23 4.12 1.55 11.80
CA VAL A 23 3.99 0.31 12.54
C VAL A 23 4.18 0.58 14.02
N GLY A 24 3.19 0.24 14.83
CA GLY A 24 3.22 0.40 16.28
C GLY A 24 2.19 -0.49 16.93
N THR A 25 2.50 -1.01 18.11
CA THR A 25 1.62 -1.87 18.90
C THR A 25 0.75 -1.06 19.85
N GLN A 26 1.19 0.12 20.22
CA GLN A 26 0.53 1.03 21.15
C GLN A 26 0.25 2.39 20.47
N GLU A 27 -0.78 3.09 20.95
CA GLU A 27 -1.18 4.40 20.43
C GLU A 27 -0.03 5.40 20.39
N ASN A 28 0.74 5.52 21.48
CA ASN A 28 1.85 6.46 21.56
C ASN A 28 2.96 6.18 20.53
N GLU A 29 3.22 4.91 20.22
CA GLU A 29 4.18 4.50 19.17
C GLU A 29 3.69 4.94 17.80
N ILE A 30 2.41 4.69 17.50
CA ILE A 30 1.77 5.04 16.22
C ILE A 30 1.83 6.56 16.01
N LEU A 31 1.42 7.34 17.01
CA LEU A 31 1.37 8.80 16.90
C LEU A 31 2.77 9.44 16.83
N SER A 32 3.73 8.89 17.58
CA SER A 32 5.13 9.33 17.53
C SER A 32 5.75 9.06 16.16
N ALA A 33 5.51 7.87 15.59
CA ALA A 33 5.96 7.52 14.24
C ALA A 33 5.33 8.45 13.20
N ALA A 34 4.02 8.72 13.28
CA ALA A 34 3.35 9.66 12.38
C ALA A 34 3.93 11.08 12.44
N ALA A 35 4.23 11.58 13.64
CA ALA A 35 4.85 12.90 13.82
C ALA A 35 6.26 12.95 13.21
N ALA A 36 7.02 11.86 13.33
CA ALA A 36 8.37 11.76 12.80
C ALA A 36 8.39 11.71 11.25
N LEU A 37 7.36 11.15 10.60
CA LEU A 37 7.26 11.11 9.12
C LEU A 37 7.29 12.50 8.48
N LYS A 38 6.83 13.54 9.16
CA LYS A 38 6.86 14.92 8.63
C LYS A 38 8.28 15.45 8.38
N LYS A 39 9.30 14.79 8.93
CA LYS A 39 10.72 15.14 8.74
C LYS A 39 11.41 14.27 7.70
N THR A 40 10.69 13.37 7.06
CA THR A 40 11.19 12.46 6.04
C THR A 40 10.68 12.86 4.64
N PRO A 41 11.24 12.33 3.55
CA PRO A 41 10.73 12.54 2.21
C PRO A 41 9.43 11.76 1.89
N ALA A 42 8.77 11.18 2.89
CA ALA A 42 7.50 10.48 2.72
C ALA A 42 6.42 11.41 2.14
N GLN A 43 5.73 10.93 1.13
CA GLN A 43 4.62 11.63 0.49
C GLN A 43 3.27 10.99 0.82
N VAL A 44 3.28 9.74 1.32
CA VAL A 44 2.11 8.97 1.76
C VAL A 44 2.46 8.31 3.08
N ALA A 45 1.57 8.38 4.05
CA ALA A 45 1.66 7.59 5.27
C ALA A 45 0.75 6.37 5.15
N GLU A 46 1.25 5.17 5.45
CA GLU A 46 0.44 3.97 5.57
C GLU A 46 0.27 3.63 7.05
N TRP A 47 -0.94 3.57 7.58
CA TRP A 47 -1.13 2.98 8.90
C TRP A 47 -1.35 1.47 8.77
N ARG A 48 -0.40 0.69 9.29
CA ARG A 48 -0.46 -0.78 9.42
C ARG A 48 -1.25 -1.15 10.67
N ALA A 49 -2.56 -1.09 10.55
CA ALA A 49 -3.48 -1.28 11.68
C ALA A 49 -3.44 -2.69 12.26
N ASP A 50 -3.00 -3.68 11.50
CA ASP A 50 -2.81 -5.06 11.97
C ASP A 50 -1.77 -5.20 13.09
N TRP A 51 -0.83 -4.26 13.22
CA TRP A 51 0.16 -4.21 14.32
C TRP A 51 -0.46 -3.71 15.62
N PHE A 52 -1.48 -2.86 15.57
CA PHE A 52 -2.06 -2.23 16.75
C PHE A 52 -2.70 -3.27 17.69
N SER A 53 -2.30 -3.29 18.98
CA SER A 53 -2.76 -4.29 19.94
C SER A 53 -4.27 -4.27 20.14
N ASP A 54 -4.83 -3.06 20.22
CA ASP A 54 -6.24 -2.85 20.51
C ASP A 54 -7.14 -2.78 19.26
N ILE A 55 -6.61 -3.20 18.09
CA ILE A 55 -7.41 -3.30 16.85
C ILE A 55 -8.56 -4.30 16.96
N LEU A 56 -8.38 -5.33 17.78
CA LEU A 56 -9.39 -6.33 18.11
C LEU A 56 -9.60 -6.37 19.63
N ASP A 57 -10.84 -6.47 20.04
CA ASP A 57 -11.21 -6.67 21.44
C ASP A 57 -10.91 -8.09 21.96
N LYS A 58 -11.25 -8.36 23.22
CA LYS A 58 -11.03 -9.68 23.85
C LYS A 58 -11.80 -10.81 23.18
N GLN A 59 -12.87 -10.52 22.45
CA GLN A 59 -13.67 -11.44 21.66
C GLN A 59 -13.17 -11.57 20.22
N LYS A 60 -12.01 -10.99 19.91
CA LYS A 60 -11.40 -10.90 18.57
C LYS A 60 -12.29 -10.19 17.54
N LYS A 61 -13.11 -9.23 17.99
CA LYS A 61 -13.91 -8.35 17.14
C LYS A 61 -13.23 -6.99 17.00
N PRO A 62 -13.40 -6.29 15.87
CA PRO A 62 -12.84 -4.96 15.68
C PRO A 62 -13.30 -3.97 16.75
N ASP A 63 -12.33 -3.32 17.41
CA ASP A 63 -12.61 -2.15 18.23
C ASP A 63 -12.68 -0.89 17.37
N LEU A 64 -13.88 -0.59 16.88
CA LEU A 64 -14.10 0.53 15.95
C LEU A 64 -13.87 1.89 16.61
N ASN A 65 -14.03 1.99 17.93
CA ASN A 65 -13.75 3.22 18.65
C ASN A 65 -12.25 3.49 18.76
N ALA A 66 -11.47 2.47 19.07
CA ALA A 66 -10.02 2.55 19.08
C ALA A 66 -9.48 2.92 17.69
N VAL A 67 -9.95 2.24 16.64
CA VAL A 67 -9.57 2.54 15.24
C VAL A 67 -9.88 3.99 14.87
N THR A 68 -11.10 4.44 15.13
CA THR A 68 -11.54 5.81 14.80
C THR A 68 -10.76 6.85 15.61
N GLY A 69 -10.44 6.54 16.87
CA GLY A 69 -9.62 7.39 17.74
C GLY A 69 -8.23 7.62 17.15
N ILE A 70 -7.54 6.55 16.77
CA ILE A 70 -6.22 6.62 16.13
C ILE A 70 -6.28 7.39 14.80
N LEU A 71 -7.25 7.08 13.93
CA LEU A 71 -7.38 7.75 12.64
C LEU A 71 -7.58 9.26 12.76
N LYS A 72 -8.40 9.71 13.71
CA LYS A 72 -8.59 11.15 13.97
C LYS A 72 -7.29 11.84 14.38
N GLN A 73 -6.52 11.22 15.26
CA GLN A 73 -5.23 11.75 15.70
C GLN A 73 -4.19 11.73 14.57
N LEU A 74 -4.12 10.64 13.79
CA LEU A 74 -3.28 10.55 12.60
C LEU A 74 -3.62 11.66 11.59
N ARG A 75 -4.89 11.92 11.34
CA ARG A 75 -5.31 13.00 10.43
C ARG A 75 -4.86 14.37 10.91
N ILE A 76 -4.96 14.65 12.21
CA ILE A 76 -4.48 15.91 12.80
C ILE A 76 -2.96 16.04 12.63
N ILE A 77 -2.20 14.99 12.93
CA ILE A 77 -0.73 14.99 12.84
C ILE A 77 -0.26 15.13 11.39
N LEU A 78 -0.82 14.33 10.47
CA LEU A 78 -0.37 14.24 9.08
C LEU A 78 -0.85 15.43 8.22
N GLY A 79 -1.92 16.13 8.63
CA GLY A 79 -2.47 17.28 7.88
C GLY A 79 -2.86 16.87 6.46
N GLU A 80 -2.22 17.45 5.43
CA GLU A 80 -2.51 17.19 4.02
C GLU A 80 -1.76 16.00 3.41
N MET A 81 -0.94 15.28 4.18
CA MET A 81 -0.31 14.05 3.69
C MET A 81 -1.38 12.96 3.51
N PRO A 82 -1.49 12.33 2.33
CA PRO A 82 -2.39 11.19 2.13
C PRO A 82 -2.16 10.08 3.14
N LEU A 83 -3.24 9.57 3.72
CA LEU A 83 -3.25 8.46 4.68
C LEU A 83 -3.87 7.22 4.03
N LEU A 84 -3.07 6.17 3.93
CA LEU A 84 -3.49 4.83 3.55
C LEU A 84 -3.78 4.01 4.80
N PHE A 85 -4.99 3.49 4.93
CA PHE A 85 -5.35 2.50 5.94
C PHE A 85 -5.10 1.09 5.38
N THR A 86 -4.32 0.30 6.10
CA THR A 86 -4.03 -1.10 5.75
C THR A 86 -4.23 -2.00 6.97
N PHE A 87 -5.15 -2.95 6.87
CA PHE A 87 -5.17 -4.13 7.73
C PHE A 87 -4.65 -5.31 6.93
N ARG A 88 -3.35 -5.61 7.06
CA ARG A 88 -2.75 -6.77 6.40
C ARG A 88 -3.12 -8.03 7.16
N THR A 89 -3.77 -8.99 6.48
CA THR A 89 -4.12 -10.26 7.10
C THR A 89 -2.90 -11.17 7.22
N ALA A 90 -2.94 -12.09 8.18
CA ALA A 90 -1.88 -13.09 8.35
C ALA A 90 -1.71 -13.98 7.08
N ALA A 91 -2.74 -14.13 6.27
CA ALA A 91 -2.67 -14.86 5.00
C ALA A 91 -1.77 -14.17 3.96
N GLU A 92 -1.66 -12.83 4.04
CA GLU A 92 -0.80 -12.01 3.17
C GLU A 92 0.36 -11.35 3.94
N GLY A 93 0.85 -12.00 5.01
CA GLY A 93 2.06 -11.59 5.74
C GLY A 93 1.86 -10.51 6.80
N GLY A 94 0.65 -10.31 7.28
CA GLY A 94 0.32 -9.42 8.40
C GLY A 94 0.34 -10.12 9.75
N GLU A 95 0.05 -9.36 10.81
CA GLU A 95 0.17 -9.80 12.20
C GLU A 95 -1.07 -10.55 12.73
N LYS A 96 -2.24 -10.37 12.11
CA LYS A 96 -3.50 -10.90 12.64
C LYS A 96 -4.37 -11.54 11.57
N SER A 97 -5.09 -12.59 11.98
CA SER A 97 -6.19 -13.18 11.21
C SER A 97 -7.51 -12.54 11.62
N ILE A 98 -8.40 -12.36 10.64
CA ILE A 98 -9.71 -11.74 10.84
C ILE A 98 -10.73 -12.38 9.89
N SER A 99 -12.03 -12.39 10.25
CA SER A 99 -13.07 -12.80 9.32
C SER A 99 -13.25 -11.74 8.22
N PHE A 100 -13.69 -12.13 7.04
CA PHE A 100 -13.94 -11.16 5.97
C PHE A 100 -14.97 -10.09 6.39
N GLN A 101 -16.00 -10.47 7.14
CA GLN A 101 -17.01 -9.51 7.62
C GLN A 101 -16.42 -8.46 8.56
N ASP A 102 -15.53 -8.87 9.47
CA ASP A 102 -14.83 -7.96 10.37
C ASP A 102 -13.79 -7.09 9.61
N TYR A 103 -13.10 -7.68 8.62
CA TYR A 103 -12.21 -6.97 7.71
C TYR A 103 -12.95 -5.87 6.92
N LYS A 104 -14.10 -6.22 6.32
CA LYS A 104 -14.99 -5.27 5.62
C LYS A 104 -15.44 -4.15 6.55
N THR A 105 -15.82 -4.48 7.79
CA THR A 105 -16.24 -3.50 8.79
C THR A 105 -15.12 -2.53 9.13
N LEU A 106 -13.88 -3.00 9.31
CA LEU A 106 -12.70 -2.15 9.54
C LEU A 106 -12.46 -1.21 8.36
N ALA A 107 -12.44 -1.74 7.13
CA ALA A 107 -12.20 -0.97 5.92
C ALA A 107 -13.23 0.17 5.74
N LEU A 108 -14.52 -0.14 5.91
CA LEU A 108 -15.60 0.85 5.83
C LEU A 108 -15.52 1.89 6.94
N THR A 109 -15.16 1.49 8.17
CA THR A 109 -14.97 2.42 9.29
C THR A 109 -13.80 3.37 9.03
N ALA A 110 -12.70 2.87 8.49
CA ALA A 110 -11.53 3.68 8.19
C ALA A 110 -11.78 4.69 7.04
N ALA A 111 -12.67 4.37 6.10
CA ALA A 111 -13.05 5.27 5.01
C ALA A 111 -14.05 6.35 5.45
N LYS A 112 -14.79 6.12 6.55
CA LYS A 112 -15.83 7.02 7.00
C LYS A 112 -15.26 8.39 7.41
N ASP A 113 -16.04 9.43 7.15
CA ASP A 113 -15.73 10.82 7.51
C ASP A 113 -14.41 11.37 6.92
N GLY A 114 -13.87 10.71 5.87
CA GLY A 114 -12.66 11.14 5.19
C GLY A 114 -11.38 11.05 6.06
N LEU A 115 -11.40 10.20 7.08
CA LEU A 115 -10.23 10.01 7.97
C LEU A 115 -9.05 9.38 7.26
N SER A 116 -9.32 8.44 6.35
CA SER A 116 -8.32 7.85 5.45
C SER A 116 -8.64 8.22 4.00
N ASP A 117 -7.62 8.52 3.21
CA ASP A 117 -7.77 8.88 1.81
C ASP A 117 -7.74 7.64 0.90
N LEU A 118 -6.98 6.63 1.33
CA LEU A 118 -6.77 5.36 0.64
C LEU A 118 -7.09 4.20 1.59
N ILE A 119 -7.71 3.16 1.04
CA ILE A 119 -7.96 1.88 1.75
C ILE A 119 -7.33 0.75 0.96
N ASP A 120 -6.49 -0.07 1.62
CA ASP A 120 -5.98 -1.32 1.04
C ASP A 120 -7.03 -2.43 1.17
N VAL A 121 -7.35 -3.08 0.06
CA VAL A 121 -8.25 -4.22 -0.02
C VAL A 121 -7.49 -5.39 -0.63
N GLU A 122 -7.31 -6.44 0.14
CA GLU A 122 -6.64 -7.67 -0.34
C GLU A 122 -7.54 -8.42 -1.32
N LEU A 123 -7.05 -8.64 -2.54
CA LEU A 123 -7.80 -9.30 -3.62
C LEU A 123 -8.34 -10.68 -3.20
N PHE A 124 -7.48 -11.49 -2.58
CA PHE A 124 -7.84 -12.87 -2.23
C PHE A 124 -8.65 -12.96 -0.94
N THR A 125 -8.43 -12.08 0.02
CA THR A 125 -9.23 -12.01 1.26
C THR A 125 -10.66 -11.53 0.95
N ALA A 126 -10.81 -10.57 0.05
CA ALA A 126 -12.12 -10.06 -0.36
C ALA A 126 -12.82 -10.99 -1.36
N GLY A 127 -12.07 -11.72 -2.19
CA GLY A 127 -12.61 -12.68 -3.17
C GLY A 127 -13.70 -12.06 -4.04
N GLU A 128 -14.81 -12.75 -4.18
CA GLU A 128 -15.98 -12.30 -4.99
C GLU A 128 -16.60 -10.99 -4.46
N SER A 129 -16.43 -10.68 -3.18
CA SER A 129 -16.95 -9.46 -2.55
C SER A 129 -16.07 -8.23 -2.78
N ALA A 130 -14.91 -8.36 -3.44
CA ALA A 130 -13.97 -7.25 -3.65
C ALA A 130 -14.62 -6.09 -4.40
N ARG A 131 -15.42 -6.36 -5.41
CA ARG A 131 -16.15 -5.33 -6.19
C ARG A 131 -17.13 -4.56 -5.33
N GLU A 132 -18.00 -5.27 -4.61
CA GLU A 132 -19.00 -4.64 -3.74
C GLU A 132 -18.34 -3.78 -2.66
N LEU A 133 -17.26 -4.29 -2.03
CA LEU A 133 -16.52 -3.53 -1.02
C LEU A 133 -15.87 -2.27 -1.63
N THR A 134 -15.26 -2.38 -2.80
CA THR A 134 -14.67 -1.25 -3.52
C THR A 134 -15.71 -0.17 -3.82
N GLU A 135 -16.88 -0.55 -4.32
CA GLU A 135 -17.99 0.38 -4.60
C GLU A 135 -18.49 1.09 -3.32
N GLN A 136 -18.55 0.36 -2.20
CA GLN A 136 -18.94 0.94 -0.91
C GLN A 136 -17.90 1.95 -0.42
N LEU A 137 -16.61 1.66 -0.56
CA LEU A 137 -15.52 2.56 -0.21
C LEU A 137 -15.51 3.82 -1.08
N HIS A 138 -15.75 3.69 -2.39
CA HIS A 138 -15.89 4.84 -3.29
C HIS A 138 -17.07 5.74 -2.92
N LYS A 139 -18.23 5.17 -2.50
CA LYS A 139 -19.38 5.95 -2.01
C LYS A 139 -19.06 6.75 -0.74
N LEU A 140 -18.09 6.30 0.06
CA LEU A 140 -17.56 7.03 1.21
C LEU A 140 -16.48 8.06 0.85
N GLY A 141 -16.11 8.15 -0.44
CA GLY A 141 -15.10 9.09 -0.95
C GLY A 141 -13.66 8.61 -0.88
N ALA A 142 -13.40 7.41 -0.37
CA ALA A 142 -12.05 6.86 -0.32
C ALA A 142 -11.58 6.35 -1.69
N LYS A 143 -10.28 6.39 -1.93
CA LYS A 143 -9.62 5.71 -3.04
C LYS A 143 -9.19 4.30 -2.62
N VAL A 144 -9.18 3.36 -3.56
CA VAL A 144 -8.96 1.94 -3.23
C VAL A 144 -7.69 1.42 -3.90
N ILE A 145 -6.78 0.91 -3.06
CA ILE A 145 -5.70 0.02 -3.50
C ILE A 145 -6.23 -1.41 -3.41
N ILE A 146 -6.35 -2.12 -4.54
CA ILE A 146 -6.56 -3.57 -4.47
C ILE A 146 -5.19 -4.22 -4.54
N SER A 147 -4.85 -5.02 -3.53
CA SER A 147 -3.51 -5.57 -3.33
C SER A 147 -3.46 -7.09 -3.35
N SER A 148 -2.31 -7.63 -3.70
CA SER A 148 -1.97 -9.05 -3.61
C SER A 148 -0.50 -9.22 -3.24
N HIS A 149 -0.23 -10.07 -2.25
CA HIS A 149 1.12 -10.35 -1.75
C HIS A 149 1.40 -11.85 -1.85
N ASP A 150 2.45 -12.21 -2.59
CA ASP A 150 2.96 -13.59 -2.66
C ASP A 150 4.34 -13.63 -1.99
N PHE A 151 4.38 -14.20 -0.78
CA PHE A 151 5.61 -14.32 0.01
C PHE A 151 6.44 -15.55 -0.36
N GLN A 152 5.97 -16.38 -1.30
CA GLN A 152 6.63 -17.63 -1.65
C GLN A 152 7.34 -17.58 -2.99
N LYS A 153 6.77 -16.88 -3.98
CA LYS A 153 7.27 -16.88 -5.36
C LYS A 153 6.89 -15.63 -6.14
N THR A 154 7.47 -15.52 -7.33
CA THR A 154 7.04 -14.58 -8.37
C THR A 154 6.33 -15.39 -9.46
N PRO A 155 5.03 -15.23 -9.64
CA PRO A 155 4.30 -15.83 -10.78
C PRO A 155 4.80 -15.33 -12.13
N ASP A 156 4.45 -16.04 -13.21
CA ASP A 156 4.75 -15.65 -14.58
C ASP A 156 4.22 -14.25 -14.92
N ALA A 157 4.93 -13.53 -15.79
CA ALA A 157 4.59 -12.14 -16.15
C ALA A 157 3.13 -11.98 -16.60
N GLN A 158 2.61 -12.91 -17.42
CA GLN A 158 1.22 -12.85 -17.87
C GLN A 158 0.21 -13.00 -16.72
N VAL A 159 0.51 -13.83 -15.73
CA VAL A 159 -0.32 -13.99 -14.52
C VAL A 159 -0.36 -12.69 -13.72
N LEU A 160 0.80 -12.02 -13.56
CA LEU A 160 0.88 -10.73 -12.87
C LEU A 160 0.12 -9.63 -13.61
N VAL A 161 0.28 -9.53 -14.93
CA VAL A 161 -0.45 -8.57 -15.78
C VAL A 161 -1.95 -8.80 -15.67
N ASN A 162 -2.41 -10.05 -15.82
CA ASN A 162 -3.84 -10.38 -15.73
C ASN A 162 -4.40 -10.03 -14.33
N ARG A 163 -3.64 -10.28 -13.27
CA ARG A 163 -4.05 -9.94 -11.90
C ARG A 163 -4.22 -8.43 -11.71
N LEU A 164 -3.29 -7.61 -12.22
CA LEU A 164 -3.42 -6.15 -12.21
C LEU A 164 -4.63 -5.67 -13.02
N CYS A 165 -4.89 -6.28 -14.19
CA CYS A 165 -6.08 -5.99 -14.99
C CYS A 165 -7.37 -6.33 -14.23
N THR A 166 -7.43 -7.51 -13.61
CA THR A 166 -8.60 -7.92 -12.79
C THR A 166 -8.83 -6.96 -11.63
N MET A 167 -7.78 -6.51 -10.93
CA MET A 167 -7.91 -5.51 -9.87
C MET A 167 -8.52 -4.21 -10.42
N ARG A 168 -8.10 -3.75 -11.60
CA ARG A 168 -8.67 -2.57 -12.25
C ARG A 168 -10.13 -2.78 -12.65
N GLU A 169 -10.48 -3.92 -13.22
CA GLU A 169 -11.86 -4.28 -13.57
C GLU A 169 -12.79 -4.36 -12.35
N ILE A 170 -12.26 -4.74 -11.19
CA ILE A 170 -12.97 -4.70 -9.91
C ILE A 170 -13.25 -3.26 -9.47
N GLY A 171 -12.40 -2.30 -9.86
CA GLY A 171 -12.54 -0.88 -9.55
C GLY A 171 -11.36 -0.26 -8.80
N ALA A 172 -10.21 -0.96 -8.71
CA ALA A 172 -9.03 -0.38 -8.07
C ALA A 172 -8.64 0.97 -8.69
N ASP A 173 -8.39 1.98 -7.86
CA ASP A 173 -7.75 3.21 -8.27
C ASP A 173 -6.23 3.01 -8.44
N LEU A 174 -5.65 2.09 -7.66
CA LEU A 174 -4.23 1.72 -7.65
C LEU A 174 -4.10 0.19 -7.46
N PRO A 175 -4.08 -0.61 -8.54
CA PRO A 175 -3.73 -2.03 -8.45
C PRO A 175 -2.32 -2.23 -7.88
N LYS A 176 -2.15 -3.17 -6.92
CA LYS A 176 -0.87 -3.38 -6.22
C LYS A 176 -0.50 -4.86 -6.17
N ILE A 177 0.74 -5.15 -6.56
CA ILE A 177 1.33 -6.49 -6.42
C ILE A 177 2.69 -6.41 -5.72
N ALA A 178 2.90 -7.28 -4.73
CA ALA A 178 4.18 -7.55 -4.12
C ALA A 178 4.49 -9.05 -4.22
N VAL A 179 5.68 -9.42 -4.71
CA VAL A 179 6.06 -10.81 -4.93
C VAL A 179 7.45 -11.12 -4.36
N MET A 180 7.68 -12.40 -4.03
CA MET A 180 8.97 -12.84 -3.50
C MET A 180 9.81 -13.45 -4.63
N PRO A 181 10.97 -12.85 -4.97
CA PRO A 181 11.86 -13.43 -5.96
C PRO A 181 12.66 -14.58 -5.35
N GLN A 182 12.74 -15.69 -6.07
CA GLN A 182 13.62 -16.83 -5.79
C GLN A 182 14.91 -16.76 -6.61
N SER A 183 14.91 -15.93 -7.66
CA SER A 183 16.03 -15.72 -8.57
C SER A 183 16.05 -14.29 -9.12
N ARG A 184 17.19 -13.90 -9.73
CA ARG A 184 17.28 -12.63 -10.48
C ARG A 184 16.30 -12.58 -11.65
N ARG A 185 15.96 -13.75 -12.23
CA ARG A 185 15.01 -13.85 -13.33
C ARG A 185 13.61 -13.42 -12.88
N ASP A 186 13.23 -13.72 -11.64
CA ASP A 186 11.93 -13.34 -11.08
C ASP A 186 11.79 -11.81 -10.97
N VAL A 187 12.89 -11.12 -10.66
CA VAL A 187 12.89 -9.65 -10.63
C VAL A 187 12.64 -9.09 -12.03
N LEU A 188 13.31 -9.65 -13.06
CA LEU A 188 13.07 -9.28 -14.46
C LEU A 188 11.63 -9.58 -14.89
N THR A 189 11.07 -10.72 -14.46
CA THR A 189 9.68 -11.10 -14.71
C THR A 189 8.70 -10.06 -14.13
N LEU A 190 8.94 -9.58 -12.91
CA LEU A 190 8.12 -8.51 -12.32
C LEU A 190 8.26 -7.19 -13.08
N LEU A 191 9.46 -6.79 -13.47
CA LEU A 191 9.70 -5.54 -14.21
C LEU A 191 9.03 -5.56 -15.58
N ASP A 192 9.12 -6.68 -16.31
CA ASP A 192 8.41 -6.91 -17.58
C ASP A 192 6.89 -6.81 -17.41
N ALA A 193 6.35 -7.48 -16.38
CA ALA A 193 4.93 -7.38 -16.04
C ALA A 193 4.49 -5.96 -15.68
N THR A 194 5.34 -5.21 -14.97
CA THR A 194 5.09 -3.83 -14.57
C THR A 194 4.98 -2.92 -15.80
N GLU A 195 5.95 -2.99 -16.69
CA GLU A 195 5.98 -2.22 -17.93
C GLU A 195 4.76 -2.54 -18.81
N SER A 196 4.49 -3.81 -19.03
CA SER A 196 3.36 -4.28 -19.82
C SER A 196 2.01 -3.82 -19.25
N ALA A 197 1.81 -3.93 -17.92
CA ALA A 197 0.59 -3.50 -17.26
C ALA A 197 0.44 -1.97 -17.26
N SER A 198 1.53 -1.22 -17.05
CA SER A 198 1.51 0.24 -17.03
C SER A 198 1.11 0.87 -18.37
N ARG A 199 1.41 0.20 -19.48
CA ARG A 199 0.95 0.61 -20.83
C ARG A 199 -0.50 0.24 -21.09
N ARG A 200 -0.97 -0.87 -20.53
CA ARG A 200 -2.29 -1.45 -20.81
C ARG A 200 -3.38 -0.80 -19.98
N LEU A 201 -3.08 -0.44 -18.72
CA LEU A 201 -4.06 0.06 -17.78
C LEU A 201 -4.24 1.58 -17.87
N ASP A 202 -5.45 2.02 -17.62
CA ASP A 202 -5.84 3.43 -17.59
C ASP A 202 -5.68 4.10 -16.21
N CYS A 203 -4.98 3.44 -15.28
CA CYS A 203 -4.71 3.91 -13.93
C CYS A 203 -3.24 3.67 -13.54
N PRO A 204 -2.68 4.42 -12.56
CA PRO A 204 -1.37 4.11 -12.02
C PRO A 204 -1.38 2.78 -11.26
N ILE A 205 -0.27 2.06 -11.32
CA ILE A 205 -0.09 0.76 -10.66
C ILE A 205 1.04 0.80 -9.65
N ILE A 206 1.07 -0.19 -8.75
CA ILE A 206 2.10 -0.35 -7.72
C ILE A 206 2.63 -1.78 -7.81
N THR A 207 3.93 -1.92 -8.05
CA THR A 207 4.56 -3.24 -8.09
C THR A 207 5.89 -3.24 -7.36
N MET A 208 6.19 -4.35 -6.69
CA MET A 208 7.48 -4.53 -6.03
C MET A 208 7.88 -5.99 -5.92
N SER A 209 9.17 -6.24 -6.09
CA SER A 209 9.84 -7.48 -5.72
C SER A 209 10.40 -7.32 -4.31
N MET A 210 10.07 -8.25 -3.43
CA MET A 210 10.49 -8.21 -2.02
C MET A 210 11.95 -8.69 -1.87
N SER A 211 12.45 -8.74 -0.64
CA SER A 211 13.82 -9.11 -0.28
C SER A 211 14.92 -8.20 -0.86
N GLY A 212 16.18 -8.45 -0.47
CA GLY A 212 17.34 -7.69 -0.96
C GLY A 212 17.60 -7.86 -2.47
N SER A 213 17.27 -9.03 -3.04
CA SER A 213 17.42 -9.25 -4.49
C SER A 213 16.42 -8.47 -5.33
N GLY A 214 15.28 -8.10 -4.73
CA GLY A 214 14.22 -7.31 -5.37
C GLY A 214 14.37 -5.80 -5.24
N VAL A 215 15.39 -5.32 -4.53
CA VAL A 215 15.55 -3.89 -4.18
C VAL A 215 15.52 -2.97 -5.40
N ILE A 216 16.03 -3.41 -6.54
CA ILE A 216 16.02 -2.62 -7.77
C ILE A 216 14.61 -2.23 -8.20
N SER A 217 13.61 -3.08 -7.98
CA SER A 217 12.22 -2.77 -8.34
C SER A 217 11.62 -1.60 -7.55
N ARG A 218 12.21 -1.28 -6.39
CA ARG A 218 11.76 -0.16 -5.55
C ARG A 218 12.26 1.20 -6.03
N ILE A 219 13.38 1.22 -6.75
CA ILE A 219 14.02 2.46 -7.22
C ILE A 219 13.77 2.74 -8.71
N CYS A 220 13.50 1.73 -9.52
CA CYS A 220 13.32 1.89 -10.97
C CYS A 220 11.86 2.07 -11.41
N GLY A 221 10.94 2.36 -10.48
CA GLY A 221 9.51 2.46 -10.77
C GLY A 221 9.15 3.52 -11.81
N GLU A 222 9.88 4.64 -11.89
CA GLU A 222 9.67 5.68 -12.91
C GLU A 222 9.95 5.13 -14.32
N VAL A 223 10.96 4.28 -14.47
CA VAL A 223 11.33 3.66 -15.75
C VAL A 223 10.29 2.63 -16.21
N PHE A 224 9.79 1.80 -15.28
CA PHE A 224 8.93 0.66 -15.61
C PHE A 224 7.44 0.91 -15.37
N GLY A 225 7.04 2.01 -14.73
CA GLY A 225 5.65 2.40 -14.58
C GLY A 225 5.00 2.11 -13.22
N SER A 226 5.79 1.81 -12.15
CA SER A 226 5.24 1.73 -10.79
C SER A 226 5.16 3.12 -10.17
N ALA A 227 3.96 3.54 -9.76
CA ALA A 227 3.67 4.91 -9.32
C ALA A 227 3.95 5.18 -7.83
N MET A 228 4.18 4.15 -7.04
CA MET A 228 4.48 4.25 -5.60
C MET A 228 5.46 3.18 -5.18
N THR A 229 6.33 3.52 -4.25
CA THR A 229 7.28 2.61 -3.62
C THR A 229 7.23 2.77 -2.10
N PHE A 230 7.68 1.74 -1.37
CA PHE A 230 7.62 1.70 0.09
C PHE A 230 9.02 1.81 0.69
N GLY A 231 9.24 2.89 1.43
CA GLY A 231 10.41 3.10 2.26
C GLY A 231 10.20 2.70 3.71
N ALA A 232 11.27 2.55 4.47
CA ALA A 232 11.23 2.35 5.91
C ALA A 232 11.62 3.64 6.63
N PHE A 233 11.06 3.81 7.84
CA PHE A 233 11.55 4.79 8.81
C PHE A 233 11.60 4.10 10.18
N GLY A 234 12.80 3.86 10.67
CA GLY A 234 13.02 3.04 11.86
C GLY A 234 12.75 1.56 11.58
N LYS A 235 11.55 1.05 11.92
CA LYS A 235 11.19 -0.35 11.76
C LYS A 235 10.62 -0.64 10.37
N ALA A 236 11.22 -1.57 9.63
CA ALA A 236 10.69 -2.03 8.34
C ALA A 236 9.42 -2.88 8.54
N SER A 237 8.43 -2.72 7.65
CA SER A 237 7.18 -3.48 7.65
C SER A 237 7.15 -4.64 6.64
N ALA A 238 8.18 -4.74 5.79
CA ALA A 238 8.32 -5.80 4.80
C ALA A 238 9.80 -6.02 4.42
N PRO A 239 10.18 -7.22 3.95
CA PRO A 239 11.55 -7.51 3.53
C PRO A 239 12.04 -6.62 2.39
N GLY A 240 13.30 -6.16 2.49
CA GLY A 240 13.96 -5.38 1.44
C GLY A 240 13.48 -3.93 1.31
N GLN A 241 12.83 -3.37 2.33
CA GLN A 241 12.59 -1.92 2.40
C GLN A 241 13.92 -1.18 2.63
N ILE A 242 14.05 -0.04 1.92
CA ILE A 242 15.19 0.89 2.03
C ILE A 242 14.74 2.02 2.97
N ASP A 243 15.67 2.62 3.71
CA ASP A 243 15.41 3.84 4.45
C ASP A 243 14.82 4.93 3.53
N ALA A 244 13.88 5.72 4.03
CA ALA A 244 13.14 6.67 3.22
C ALA A 244 14.04 7.77 2.60
N ASP A 245 15.06 8.23 3.32
CA ASP A 245 16.00 9.24 2.83
C ASP A 245 16.91 8.65 1.75
N GLU A 246 17.44 7.45 1.96
CA GLU A 246 18.25 6.72 0.96
C GLU A 246 17.43 6.40 -0.29
N LEU A 247 16.18 5.97 -0.11
CA LEU A 247 15.26 5.72 -1.22
C LEU A 247 15.00 7.00 -2.03
N SER A 248 14.74 8.11 -1.35
CA SER A 248 14.53 9.41 -2.00
C SER A 248 15.76 9.84 -2.80
N ALA A 249 16.96 9.68 -2.26
CA ALA A 249 18.21 10.01 -2.95
C ALA A 249 18.41 9.15 -4.21
N ALA A 250 18.11 7.84 -4.12
CA ALA A 250 18.19 6.94 -5.27
C ALA A 250 17.18 7.27 -6.38
N LEU A 251 15.93 7.58 -6.01
CA LEU A 251 14.90 8.01 -6.97
C LEU A 251 15.27 9.33 -7.64
N GLU A 252 15.81 10.28 -6.89
CA GLU A 252 16.27 11.56 -7.42
C GLU A 252 17.44 11.40 -8.39
N LEU A 253 18.39 10.51 -8.06
CA LEU A 253 19.52 10.22 -8.95
C LEU A 253 19.05 9.67 -10.30
N LEU A 254 18.09 8.73 -10.30
CA LEU A 254 17.54 8.19 -11.55
C LEU A 254 16.79 9.29 -12.33
N HIS A 255 15.90 10.02 -11.66
CA HIS A 255 15.07 11.05 -12.28
C HIS A 255 15.88 12.14 -13.01
N LYS A 256 16.98 12.59 -12.42
CA LYS A 256 17.85 13.62 -13.02
C LYS A 256 18.57 13.16 -14.29
N ASN A 257 18.65 11.86 -14.52
CA ASN A 257 19.38 11.27 -15.64
C ASN A 257 18.45 10.62 -16.69
N MET A 258 17.14 10.83 -16.57
CA MET A 258 16.10 10.42 -17.55
C MET A 258 15.73 11.59 -18.46
#